data_14f1e5663b17fded79345f587e424236
#
_entry.id   14f1e5663b17fded79345f587e424236
#
_cell.length_a   1.000
_cell.length_b   1.000
_cell.length_c   1.000
_cell.angle_alpha   90.00
_cell.angle_beta   90.00
_cell.angle_gamma   90.00
#
_symmetry.space_group_name_H-M   'P 1'
#
loop_
_entity.id
_entity.type
_entity.pdbx_description
1 polymer ?
#
loop_
_entity_poly.entity_id
_entity_poly.type
_entity_poly.pdbx_seq_one_letter_code
_entity_poly.pdbx_strand_id
1 'polypeptide(L)'
;MELRTVTSPDEVRIEDDPVRKGVEYHFRMTNGRRIFTIPDKAVVCTANTFQLPTTMNELERYSDSNAEEFTIFYTVWSYEKGYGRLILNYVLPLLNTKRYVTLSPKTEMAVRFHTRNGAKMISDNEESYNFEYYK
;
A
#
# COMPACT_ATOMS: atom_id res chain seq x y z
N MET A 1 3.66 3.31 20.36
CA MET A 1 3.47 2.49 19.16
C MET A 1 4.39 3.01 18.08
N GLU A 2 5.28 2.18 17.58
CA GLU A 2 6.36 2.65 16.73
C GLU A 2 6.19 2.19 15.28
N LEU A 3 6.14 3.16 14.36
CA LEU A 3 6.17 2.87 12.93
C LEU A 3 7.61 2.75 12.47
N ARG A 4 7.91 1.74 11.67
CA ARG A 4 9.24 1.51 11.11
C ARG A 4 9.19 1.35 9.61
N THR A 5 10.21 1.89 8.93
CA THR A 5 10.48 1.51 7.54
C THR A 5 11.29 0.23 7.57
N VAL A 6 10.82 -0.80 6.89
CA VAL A 6 11.48 -2.10 6.87
C VAL A 6 12.77 -2.00 6.08
N THR A 7 13.86 -2.57 6.62
CA THR A 7 15.17 -2.57 5.97
C THR A 7 15.75 -3.97 5.80
N SER A 8 15.14 -4.98 6.42
CA SER A 8 15.59 -6.38 6.27
C SER A 8 14.41 -7.35 6.28
N PRO A 9 14.54 -8.53 5.66
CA PRO A 9 13.41 -9.46 5.51
C PRO A 9 12.88 -10.02 6.82
N ASP A 10 13.67 -10.05 7.88
CA ASP A 10 13.24 -10.60 9.17
C ASP A 10 12.35 -9.65 9.97
N GLU A 11 12.19 -8.42 9.49
CA GLU A 11 11.31 -7.46 10.16
C GLU A 11 9.83 -7.62 9.79
N VAL A 12 9.54 -8.43 8.78
CA VAL A 12 8.18 -8.59 8.27
C VAL A 12 7.99 -10.01 7.74
N ARG A 13 6.77 -10.53 7.89
CA ARG A 13 6.41 -11.84 7.32
C ARG A 13 5.54 -11.63 6.10
N ILE A 14 6.16 -11.51 4.92
CA ILE A 14 5.42 -11.25 3.68
C ILE A 14 4.52 -12.41 3.29
N GLU A 15 4.81 -13.62 3.76
CA GLU A 15 3.94 -14.79 3.55
C GLU A 15 2.57 -14.64 4.20
N ASP A 16 2.42 -13.69 5.15
CA ASP A 16 1.14 -13.40 5.78
C ASP A 16 0.27 -12.42 4.98
N ASP A 17 0.80 -11.85 3.90
CA ASP A 17 0.04 -10.92 3.06
C ASP A 17 -1.15 -11.65 2.41
N PRO A 18 -2.39 -11.29 2.73
CA PRO A 18 -3.55 -11.98 2.18
C PRO A 18 -3.92 -11.51 0.78
N VAL A 19 -3.35 -10.39 0.34
CA VAL A 19 -3.74 -9.71 -0.91
C VAL A 19 -2.78 -10.03 -2.04
N ARG A 20 -1.46 -9.90 -1.78
CA ARG A 20 -0.44 -10.04 -2.82
C ARG A 20 0.41 -11.29 -2.58
N LYS A 21 -0.24 -12.44 -2.59
CA LYS A 21 0.45 -13.72 -2.42
C LYS A 21 1.42 -13.93 -3.58
N GLY A 22 2.61 -14.45 -3.26
CA GLY A 22 3.63 -14.71 -4.26
C GLY A 22 4.49 -13.53 -4.66
N VAL A 23 4.19 -12.33 -4.15
CA VAL A 23 5.04 -11.16 -4.40
C VAL A 23 6.17 -11.16 -3.38
N GLU A 24 7.39 -11.32 -3.87
CA GLU A 24 8.56 -11.52 -3.04
C GLU A 24 9.03 -10.24 -2.34
N TYR A 25 9.81 -10.41 -1.28
CA TYR A 25 10.37 -9.31 -0.49
C TYR A 25 11.18 -8.35 -1.36
N HIS A 26 12.04 -8.89 -2.24
CA HIS A 26 12.90 -8.06 -3.08
C HIS A 26 12.08 -7.10 -3.96
N PHE A 27 10.99 -7.58 -4.56
CA PHE A 27 10.10 -6.72 -5.35
C PHE A 27 9.60 -5.54 -4.51
N ARG A 28 9.23 -5.81 -3.25
CA ARG A 28 8.61 -4.81 -2.37
C ARG A 28 9.58 -3.75 -1.88
N MET A 29 10.88 -3.95 -2.09
CA MET A 29 11.92 -3.09 -1.56
C MET A 29 12.72 -2.35 -2.61
N THR A 30 12.42 -2.54 -3.90
CA THR A 30 13.22 -1.96 -4.98
C THR A 30 12.43 -0.95 -5.79
N ASN A 31 13.16 -0.05 -6.43
CA ASN A 31 12.65 0.86 -7.46
C ASN A 31 11.49 1.73 -6.99
N GLY A 32 11.65 2.36 -5.81
CA GLY A 32 10.63 3.24 -5.25
C GLY A 32 9.55 2.53 -4.45
N ARG A 33 9.71 1.24 -4.21
CA ARG A 33 8.78 0.47 -3.38
C ARG A 33 9.35 0.31 -1.98
N ARG A 34 8.48 0.39 -0.98
CA ARG A 34 8.85 0.34 0.43
C ARG A 34 7.82 -0.42 1.24
N ILE A 35 8.27 -0.94 2.39
CA ILE A 35 7.40 -1.58 3.37
C ILE A 35 7.49 -0.79 4.66
N PHE A 36 6.34 -0.48 5.23
CA PHE A 36 6.25 0.10 6.58
C PHE A 36 5.56 -0.91 7.49
N THR A 37 5.97 -0.95 8.74
CA THR A 37 5.38 -1.85 9.72
C THR A 37 5.23 -1.18 11.09
N ILE A 38 4.14 -1.52 11.78
CA ILE A 38 4.05 -1.41 13.23
C ILE A 38 4.33 -2.83 13.69
N PRO A 39 5.52 -3.11 14.29
CA PRO A 39 5.94 -4.49 14.53
C PRO A 39 4.88 -5.33 15.23
N ASP A 40 4.62 -6.51 14.68
CA ASP A 40 3.65 -7.50 15.15
C ASP A 40 2.18 -7.04 15.07
N LYS A 41 1.91 -5.87 14.50
CA LYS A 41 0.56 -5.30 14.47
C LYS A 41 0.02 -5.08 13.06
N ALA A 42 0.79 -4.45 12.19
CA ALA A 42 0.32 -4.16 10.83
C ALA A 42 1.47 -3.91 9.87
N VAL A 43 1.18 -4.10 8.58
CA VAL A 43 2.15 -3.88 7.50
C VAL A 43 1.44 -3.18 6.35
N VAL A 44 2.11 -2.24 5.71
CA VAL A 44 1.64 -1.64 4.47
C VAL A 44 2.80 -1.56 3.48
N CYS A 45 2.51 -1.89 2.22
CA CYS A 45 3.49 -1.82 1.14
C CYS A 45 3.09 -0.71 0.17
N THR A 46 4.05 0.12 -0.17
CA THR A 46 3.83 1.27 -1.05
C THR A 46 4.78 1.27 -2.24
N ALA A 47 4.37 1.98 -3.28
CA ALA A 47 5.22 2.22 -4.46
C ALA A 47 5.04 3.67 -4.89
N ASN A 48 6.15 4.34 -5.19
CA ASN A 48 6.09 5.65 -5.85
C ASN A 48 6.00 5.40 -7.35
N THR A 49 5.02 6.00 -8.01
CA THR A 49 4.80 5.78 -9.44
C THR A 49 4.60 7.10 -10.19
N PHE A 50 4.94 7.10 -11.48
CA PHE A 50 4.70 8.25 -12.37
C PHE A 50 3.26 8.30 -12.85
N GLN A 51 2.60 7.14 -12.97
CA GLN A 51 1.23 7.02 -13.47
C GLN A 51 0.42 6.17 -12.51
N LEU A 52 -0.90 6.29 -12.59
CA LEU A 52 -1.82 5.50 -11.78
C LEU A 52 -1.91 4.07 -12.32
N PRO A 53 -1.45 3.08 -11.57
CA PRO A 53 -1.55 1.69 -12.01
C PRO A 53 -2.94 1.12 -11.75
N THR A 54 -3.40 0.25 -12.64
CA THR A 54 -4.64 -0.50 -12.46
C THR A 54 -4.39 -2.01 -12.34
N THR A 55 -3.14 -2.45 -12.52
CA THR A 55 -2.71 -3.84 -12.34
C THR A 55 -1.35 -3.86 -11.66
N MET A 56 -0.95 -5.04 -11.15
CA MET A 56 0.38 -5.19 -10.57
C MET A 56 1.48 -5.06 -11.62
N ASN A 57 1.21 -5.48 -12.86
CA ASN A 57 2.18 -5.29 -13.94
C ASN A 57 2.42 -3.80 -14.21
N GLU A 58 1.35 -3.01 -14.18
CA GLU A 58 1.48 -1.55 -14.31
C GLU A 58 2.16 -0.94 -13.11
N LEU A 59 1.88 -1.43 -11.91
CA LEU A 59 2.57 -0.95 -10.70
C LEU A 59 4.07 -1.13 -10.86
N GLU A 60 4.51 -2.31 -11.30
CA GLU A 60 5.93 -2.58 -11.52
C GLU A 60 6.51 -1.65 -12.57
N ARG A 61 5.82 -1.50 -13.68
CA ARG A 61 6.28 -0.69 -14.81
C ARG A 61 6.37 0.79 -14.47
N TYR A 62 5.42 1.30 -13.68
CA TYR A 62 5.34 2.72 -13.35
C TYR A 62 6.13 3.09 -12.10
N SER A 63 6.63 2.11 -11.35
CA SER A 63 7.41 2.36 -10.13
C SER A 63 8.76 2.97 -10.45
N ASP A 64 9.15 3.97 -9.67
CA ASP A 64 10.46 4.60 -9.79
C ASP A 64 10.76 5.37 -8.51
N SER A 65 11.99 5.27 -8.02
CA SER A 65 12.39 5.96 -6.79
C SER A 65 12.35 7.48 -6.93
N ASN A 66 12.36 8.00 -8.15
CA ASN A 66 12.28 9.44 -8.41
C ASN A 66 10.87 9.92 -8.74
N ALA A 67 9.89 9.03 -8.75
CA ALA A 67 8.51 9.41 -9.07
C ALA A 67 7.91 10.24 -7.92
N GLU A 68 7.24 11.33 -8.29
CA GLU A 68 6.64 12.26 -7.32
C GLU A 68 5.14 12.42 -7.49
N GLU A 69 4.54 11.73 -8.47
CA GLU A 69 3.12 11.89 -8.77
C GLU A 69 2.24 11.13 -7.78
N PHE A 70 2.51 9.84 -7.59
CA PHE A 70 1.68 8.99 -6.76
C PHE A 70 2.50 8.20 -5.75
N THR A 71 1.95 8.01 -4.55
CA THR A 71 2.28 6.89 -3.69
C THR A 71 1.11 5.92 -3.77
N ILE A 72 1.40 4.69 -4.14
CA ILE A 72 0.39 3.64 -4.30
C ILE A 72 0.48 2.68 -3.12
N PHE A 73 -0.63 2.53 -2.41
CA PHE A 73 -0.78 1.49 -1.40
C PHE A 73 -1.32 0.24 -2.11
N TYR A 74 -0.50 -0.79 -2.28
CA TYR A 74 -0.94 -1.95 -3.03
C TYR A 74 -1.27 -3.16 -2.15
N THR A 75 -0.93 -3.11 -0.87
CA THR A 75 -1.40 -4.07 0.10
C THR A 75 -1.26 -3.52 1.52
N VAL A 76 -2.20 -3.88 2.36
CA VAL A 76 -2.15 -3.61 3.79
C VAL A 76 -2.73 -4.82 4.51
N TRP A 77 -2.08 -5.25 5.59
CA TRP A 77 -2.66 -6.29 6.44
C TRP A 77 -2.34 -6.01 7.91
N SER A 78 -3.13 -6.60 8.78
CA SER A 78 -2.95 -6.40 10.21
C SER A 78 -3.18 -7.69 10.97
N TYR A 79 -2.56 -7.79 12.14
CA TYR A 79 -2.67 -8.92 13.04
C TYR A 79 -3.66 -8.65 14.18
N GLU A 80 -4.08 -7.39 14.34
CA GLU A 80 -5.07 -6.99 15.32
C GLU A 80 -6.04 -5.98 14.71
N LYS A 81 -7.29 -6.03 15.15
CA LYS A 81 -8.33 -5.12 14.68
C LYS A 81 -7.93 -3.66 14.95
N GLY A 82 -8.15 -2.81 13.95
CA GLY A 82 -7.87 -1.38 14.04
C GLY A 82 -6.47 -0.97 13.63
N TYR A 83 -5.52 -1.89 13.53
CA TYR A 83 -4.14 -1.53 13.22
C TYR A 83 -3.90 -1.26 11.73
N GLY A 84 -4.74 -1.80 10.85
CA GLY A 84 -4.69 -1.42 9.43
C GLY A 84 -4.98 0.05 9.23
N ARG A 85 -6.00 0.55 9.91
CA ARG A 85 -6.32 1.99 9.90
C ARG A 85 -5.20 2.81 10.54
N LEU A 86 -4.69 2.33 11.66
CA LEU A 86 -3.65 3.05 12.40
C LEU A 86 -2.39 3.21 11.57
N ILE A 87 -1.94 2.14 10.89
CA ILE A 87 -0.72 2.23 10.08
C ILE A 87 -0.89 3.19 8.92
N LEU A 88 -2.05 3.22 8.27
CA LEU A 88 -2.31 4.19 7.21
C LEU A 88 -2.23 5.62 7.75
N ASN A 89 -2.82 5.87 8.91
CA ASN A 89 -2.78 7.19 9.55
C ASN A 89 -1.36 7.62 9.91
N TYR A 90 -0.49 6.67 10.27
CA TYR A 90 0.90 6.97 10.59
C TYR A 90 1.75 7.19 9.34
N VAL A 91 1.47 6.46 8.26
CA VAL A 91 2.27 6.54 7.03
C VAL A 91 1.93 7.78 6.20
N LEU A 92 0.64 8.13 6.09
CA LEU A 92 0.21 9.25 5.25
C LEU A 92 0.99 10.54 5.50
N PRO A 93 1.21 10.99 6.77
CA PRO A 93 1.95 12.23 7.00
C PRO A 93 3.40 12.20 6.54
N LEU A 94 3.98 11.01 6.36
CA LEU A 94 5.38 10.86 5.94
C LEU A 94 5.55 10.94 4.44
N LEU A 95 4.47 10.85 3.68
CA LEU A 95 4.51 10.81 2.22
C LEU A 95 4.52 12.23 1.67
N ASN A 96 5.23 12.41 0.57
CA ASN A 96 5.39 13.72 -0.06
C ASN A 96 5.15 13.72 -1.57
N THR A 97 4.54 12.67 -2.10
CA THR A 97 4.06 12.68 -3.48
C THR A 97 2.79 13.52 -3.57
N LYS A 98 2.35 13.79 -4.80
CA LYS A 98 1.19 14.67 -5.02
C LYS A 98 -0.13 14.01 -4.65
N ARG A 99 -0.24 12.69 -4.85
CA ARG A 99 -1.50 11.97 -4.62
C ARG A 99 -1.22 10.62 -3.96
N TYR A 100 -2.19 10.15 -3.18
CA TYR A 100 -2.10 8.92 -2.38
C TYR A 100 -3.26 8.02 -2.76
N VAL A 101 -2.98 6.95 -3.52
CA VAL A 101 -4.02 6.13 -4.14
C VAL A 101 -3.73 4.66 -3.88
N THR A 102 -4.77 3.84 -3.78
CA THR A 102 -4.60 2.40 -3.60
C THR A 102 -4.62 1.68 -4.93
N LEU A 103 -4.04 0.48 -4.94
CA LEU A 103 -4.31 -0.53 -5.95
C LEU A 103 -4.92 -1.71 -5.20
N SER A 104 -6.24 -1.83 -5.23
CA SER A 104 -6.99 -2.73 -4.35
C SER A 104 -7.65 -3.85 -5.12
N PRO A 105 -7.76 -5.06 -4.53
CA PRO A 105 -8.54 -6.12 -5.15
C PRO A 105 -10.03 -5.75 -5.17
N LYS A 106 -10.78 -6.31 -6.11
CA LYS A 106 -12.21 -6.02 -6.26
C LYS A 106 -13.02 -6.88 -5.29
N THR A 107 -12.92 -6.56 -4.01
CA THR A 107 -13.61 -7.27 -2.94
C THR A 107 -14.43 -6.30 -2.10
N GLU A 108 -15.50 -6.80 -1.50
CA GLU A 108 -16.28 -6.01 -0.54
C GLU A 108 -15.46 -5.56 0.64
N MET A 109 -14.54 -6.41 1.10
CA MET A 109 -13.69 -6.10 2.24
C MET A 109 -12.83 -4.87 1.94
N ALA A 110 -12.22 -4.81 0.74
CA ALA A 110 -11.41 -3.67 0.34
C ALA A 110 -12.26 -2.39 0.26
N VAL A 111 -13.44 -2.47 -0.35
CA VAL A 111 -14.35 -1.32 -0.44
C VAL A 111 -14.70 -0.80 0.95
N ARG A 112 -15.13 -1.68 1.84
CA ARG A 112 -15.51 -1.27 3.19
C ARG A 112 -14.35 -0.67 3.97
N PHE A 113 -13.17 -1.31 3.88
CA PHE A 113 -12.00 -0.84 4.61
C PHE A 113 -11.59 0.56 4.17
N HIS A 114 -11.41 0.77 2.89
CA HIS A 114 -10.92 2.06 2.38
C HIS A 114 -11.97 3.16 2.52
N THR A 115 -13.23 2.86 2.23
CA THR A 115 -14.32 3.84 2.38
C THR A 115 -14.48 4.27 3.82
N ARG A 116 -14.43 3.31 4.76
CA ARG A 116 -14.55 3.61 6.20
C ARG A 116 -13.39 4.46 6.70
N ASN A 117 -12.22 4.32 6.07
CA ASN A 117 -11.04 5.10 6.44
C ASN A 117 -10.96 6.45 5.72
N GLY A 118 -12.02 6.86 5.02
CA GLY A 118 -12.12 8.18 4.42
C GLY A 118 -11.65 8.30 2.99
N ALA A 119 -11.27 7.20 2.34
CA ALA A 119 -10.86 7.23 0.95
C ALA A 119 -12.09 7.25 0.02
N LYS A 120 -11.89 7.76 -1.19
CA LYS A 120 -12.92 7.77 -2.22
C LYS A 120 -12.50 6.89 -3.39
N MET A 121 -13.43 6.08 -3.90
CA MET A 121 -13.18 5.32 -5.13
C MET A 121 -13.10 6.30 -6.29
N ILE A 122 -11.95 6.32 -6.97
CA ILE A 122 -11.73 7.19 -8.14
C ILE A 122 -11.78 6.41 -9.44
N SER A 123 -11.57 5.10 -9.42
CA SER A 123 -11.74 4.29 -10.62
C SER A 123 -12.09 2.84 -10.28
N ASP A 124 -12.89 2.25 -11.15
CA ASP A 124 -13.33 0.87 -11.11
C ASP A 124 -12.79 0.22 -12.37
N ASN A 125 -11.75 -0.59 -12.23
CA ASN A 125 -11.04 -1.17 -13.36
C ASN A 125 -11.40 -2.64 -13.52
N GLU A 126 -10.93 -3.27 -14.59
CA GLU A 126 -11.23 -4.67 -14.83
C GLU A 126 -10.75 -5.56 -13.67
N GLU A 127 -9.54 -5.31 -13.18
CA GLU A 127 -8.92 -6.17 -12.16
C GLU A 127 -8.79 -5.53 -10.79
N SER A 128 -9.11 -4.24 -10.66
CA SER A 128 -8.83 -3.52 -9.41
C SER A 128 -9.75 -2.34 -9.20
N TYR A 129 -9.77 -1.87 -7.95
CA TYR A 129 -10.30 -0.56 -7.59
C TYR A 129 -9.14 0.36 -7.21
N ASN A 130 -9.27 1.65 -7.53
CA ASN A 130 -8.37 2.67 -6.99
C ASN A 130 -9.17 3.56 -6.05
N PHE A 131 -8.71 3.66 -4.79
CA PHE A 131 -9.27 4.58 -3.80
C PHE A 131 -8.24 5.66 -3.52
N GLU A 132 -8.68 6.90 -3.37
CA GLU A 132 -7.77 8.01 -3.08
C GLU A 132 -7.95 8.50 -1.66
N TYR A 133 -6.81 8.64 -0.96
CA TYR A 133 -6.72 9.22 0.38
C TYR A 133 -6.28 10.66 0.29
N TYR A 134 -6.70 11.46 1.26
CA TYR A 134 -6.36 12.88 1.35
C TYR A 134 -5.75 13.14 2.72
N LYS A 135 -4.72 13.96 2.74
CA LYS A 135 -4.10 14.37 4.01
C LYS A 135 -4.95 15.37 4.76
#